data_3bab5744eab76062f02e073781d61a63
#
_entry.id   3bab5744eab76062f02e073781d61a63
#
_cell.length_a   1.000
_cell.length_b   1.000
_cell.length_c   1.000
_cell.angle_alpha   90.00
_cell.angle_beta   90.00
_cell.angle_gamma   90.00
#
_symmetry.space_group_name_H-M   'P 1'
#
loop_
_entity.id
_entity.type
_entity.pdbx_description
1 polymer ?
#
loop_
_entity_poly.entity_id
_entity_poly.type
_entity_poly.pdbx_seq_one_letter_code
_entity_poly.pdbx_strand_id
1 'polypeptide(L)'
;GVDYRHLQVSGCWDNPEQVGSSYVGNGVFYGASVSQASECAGEDVYIVGGANSAGQAAMFMSQQAKSVTLLVRGPSLEASMSYYLIQQIENTPNISVRTCTEVVDTCGEDGHLTGLWLVDNNTGEREKVDCSRLCCFIGATPRTQWLENAGIARDDHGFILTGPDLKDVCGWNLDRPPHHLETSVPGVFVAGDVRAESAKRVAAAVGEGSMAVMLVHRYLAET
;
A
#
# COMPACT_ATOMS: atom_id res chain seq x y z
N GLY A 1 13.55 3.99 -0.70
CA GLY A 1 12.16 4.44 -0.76
C GLY A 1 11.21 3.26 -0.89
N VAL A 2 9.94 3.48 -0.71
CA VAL A 2 8.88 2.47 -0.88
C VAL A 2 8.10 2.82 -2.15
N ASP A 3 7.83 1.81 -2.98
CA ASP A 3 7.01 1.99 -4.18
C ASP A 3 5.61 1.44 -3.92
N TYR A 4 4.62 2.31 -4.10
CA TYR A 4 3.20 1.99 -3.92
C TYR A 4 2.49 1.72 -5.28
N ARG A 5 3.24 1.66 -6.39
CA ARG A 5 2.71 1.71 -7.75
C ARG A 5 2.61 0.36 -8.47
N HIS A 6 2.62 -0.77 -7.77
CA HIS A 6 2.48 -2.07 -8.42
C HIS A 6 1.07 -2.61 -8.35
N LEU A 7 0.25 -2.27 -9.35
CA LEU A 7 -0.89 -3.09 -9.72
C LEU A 7 -0.34 -4.33 -10.46
N GLN A 8 -0.11 -5.43 -9.73
CA GLN A 8 0.31 -6.68 -10.34
C GLN A 8 -0.94 -7.36 -10.90
N VAL A 9 -1.11 -7.29 -12.22
CA VAL A 9 -2.17 -8.00 -12.94
C VAL A 9 -1.66 -9.41 -13.22
N SER A 10 -2.26 -10.39 -12.57
CA SER A 10 -2.00 -11.80 -12.85
C SER A 10 -2.73 -12.20 -14.14
N GLY A 11 -2.00 -12.35 -15.23
CA GLY A 11 -2.48 -13.05 -16.42
C GLY A 11 -2.37 -12.29 -17.73
N CYS A 12 -1.41 -12.69 -18.53
CA CYS A 12 -1.44 -12.67 -20.00
C CYS A 12 -1.47 -11.32 -20.72
N TRP A 13 -0.64 -10.36 -20.32
CA TRP A 13 -0.24 -9.24 -21.19
C TRP A 13 1.25 -9.01 -21.05
N ASP A 14 1.94 -8.79 -22.17
CA ASP A 14 3.41 -8.71 -22.27
C ASP A 14 4.06 -7.52 -21.54
N ASN A 15 3.31 -6.78 -20.68
CA ASN A 15 3.87 -5.68 -19.90
C ASN A 15 3.03 -5.37 -18.65
N PRO A 16 3.32 -5.98 -17.48
CA PRO A 16 2.58 -5.75 -16.22
C PRO A 16 2.77 -4.35 -15.62
N GLU A 17 3.64 -3.52 -16.17
CA GLU A 17 3.93 -2.17 -15.67
C GLU A 17 2.91 -1.10 -16.09
N GLN A 18 1.88 -1.41 -16.86
CA GLN A 18 1.09 -0.40 -17.57
C GLN A 18 -0.39 -0.27 -17.24
N VAL A 19 -1.00 -1.12 -16.42
CA VAL A 19 -2.42 -0.92 -16.09
C VAL A 19 -2.61 0.38 -15.31
N GLY A 20 -3.24 1.34 -15.95
CA GLY A 20 -3.57 2.64 -15.36
C GLY A 20 -2.41 3.64 -15.28
N SER A 21 -1.17 3.29 -15.69
CA SER A 21 -0.04 4.21 -15.61
C SER A 21 -0.22 5.48 -16.43
N SER A 22 -0.91 5.39 -17.57
CA SER A 22 -1.22 6.52 -18.45
C SER A 22 -2.19 7.53 -17.83
N TYR A 23 -2.95 7.13 -16.80
CA TYR A 23 -3.99 7.93 -16.15
C TYR A 23 -3.65 8.32 -14.71
N VAL A 24 -2.40 8.13 -14.29
CA VAL A 24 -1.96 8.54 -12.95
C VAL A 24 -2.06 10.06 -12.79
N GLY A 25 -2.84 10.50 -11.79
CA GLY A 25 -3.20 11.91 -11.60
C GLY A 25 -4.42 12.38 -12.43
N ASN A 26 -4.84 11.58 -13.43
CA ASN A 26 -5.98 11.86 -14.31
C ASN A 26 -7.04 10.76 -14.24
N GLY A 27 -7.39 10.35 -13.03
CA GLY A 27 -8.39 9.32 -12.73
C GLY A 27 -7.83 8.12 -11.98
N VAL A 28 -6.52 7.82 -12.03
CA VAL A 28 -5.88 6.78 -11.23
C VAL A 28 -5.02 7.41 -10.15
N PHE A 29 -5.24 7.02 -8.90
CA PHE A 29 -4.58 7.57 -7.72
C PHE A 29 -4.02 6.45 -6.83
N TYR A 30 -2.85 6.67 -6.26
CA TYR A 30 -2.25 5.79 -5.26
C TYR A 30 -2.43 6.44 -3.88
N GLY A 31 -3.40 5.93 -3.12
CA GLY A 31 -3.82 6.47 -1.84
C GLY A 31 -5.11 7.28 -1.92
N ALA A 32 -5.46 7.95 -0.82
CA ALA A 32 -6.58 8.88 -0.72
C ALA A 32 -6.15 10.11 0.10
N SER A 33 -6.14 11.26 -0.53
CA SER A 33 -5.93 12.55 0.13
C SER A 33 -7.24 13.34 0.24
N VAL A 34 -7.27 14.35 1.10
CA VAL A 34 -8.44 15.24 1.25
C VAL A 34 -8.76 15.95 -0.06
N SER A 35 -7.75 16.36 -0.82
CA SER A 35 -7.96 16.99 -2.14
C SER A 35 -8.59 16.00 -3.14
N GLN A 36 -8.14 14.75 -3.15
CA GLN A 36 -8.71 13.71 -4.01
C GLN A 36 -10.16 13.38 -3.65
N ALA A 37 -10.52 13.38 -2.37
CA ALA A 37 -11.90 13.16 -1.96
C ALA A 37 -12.85 14.26 -2.46
N SER A 38 -12.41 15.53 -2.46
CA SER A 38 -13.23 16.62 -3.00
C SER A 38 -13.40 16.53 -4.52
N GLU A 39 -12.42 15.99 -5.24
CA GLU A 39 -12.52 15.73 -6.68
C GLU A 39 -13.44 14.54 -7.02
N CYS A 40 -13.75 13.69 -6.04
CA CYS A 40 -14.66 12.56 -6.17
C CYS A 40 -16.13 12.92 -5.88
N ALA A 41 -16.43 14.19 -5.59
CA ALA A 41 -17.79 14.61 -5.22
C ALA A 41 -18.81 14.32 -6.33
N GLY A 42 -19.78 13.47 -6.01
CA GLY A 42 -20.84 13.07 -6.95
C GLY A 42 -20.43 12.03 -8.00
N GLU A 43 -19.19 11.53 -7.96
CA GLU A 43 -18.64 10.53 -8.89
C GLU A 43 -18.77 9.10 -8.34
N ASP A 44 -18.75 8.13 -9.25
CA ASP A 44 -18.62 6.71 -8.92
C ASP A 44 -17.12 6.39 -8.76
N VAL A 45 -16.71 5.94 -7.57
CA VAL A 45 -15.31 5.70 -7.20
C VAL A 45 -15.06 4.20 -7.06
N TYR A 46 -13.99 3.72 -7.67
CA TYR A 46 -13.51 2.36 -7.49
C TYR A 46 -12.23 2.35 -6.63
N ILE A 47 -12.14 1.41 -5.69
CA ILE A 47 -10.99 1.26 -4.79
C ILE A 47 -10.48 -0.17 -4.90
N VAL A 48 -9.22 -0.35 -5.31
CA VAL A 48 -8.57 -1.65 -5.33
C VAL A 48 -7.86 -1.89 -4.01
N GLY A 49 -8.24 -2.96 -3.32
CA GLY A 49 -7.63 -3.40 -2.07
C GLY A 49 -8.63 -3.98 -1.07
N GLY A 50 -8.18 -4.90 -0.24
CA GLY A 50 -9.00 -5.60 0.75
C GLY A 50 -8.57 -5.38 2.21
N ALA A 51 -7.53 -4.57 2.47
CA ALA A 51 -7.01 -4.34 3.81
C ALA A 51 -7.55 -3.04 4.44
N ASN A 52 -7.19 -2.78 5.70
CA ASN A 52 -7.68 -1.63 6.47
C ASN A 52 -7.51 -0.28 5.75
N SER A 53 -6.42 -0.09 5.00
CA SER A 53 -6.20 1.18 4.27
C SER A 53 -7.25 1.40 3.18
N ALA A 54 -7.61 0.37 2.44
CA ALA A 54 -8.67 0.43 1.43
C ALA A 54 -10.05 0.69 2.07
N GLY A 55 -10.36 0.01 3.16
CA GLY A 55 -11.60 0.22 3.90
C GLY A 55 -11.73 1.62 4.49
N GLN A 56 -10.66 2.15 5.07
CA GLN A 56 -10.63 3.54 5.58
C GLN A 56 -10.82 4.56 4.45
N ALA A 57 -10.20 4.30 3.30
CA ALA A 57 -10.40 5.14 2.11
C ALA A 57 -11.86 5.09 1.61
N ALA A 58 -12.46 3.89 1.57
CA ALA A 58 -13.85 3.74 1.18
C ALA A 58 -14.80 4.52 2.10
N MET A 59 -14.62 4.41 3.43
CA MET A 59 -15.38 5.18 4.41
C MET A 59 -15.19 6.69 4.25
N PHE A 60 -13.98 7.13 3.97
CA PHE A 60 -13.67 8.55 3.78
C PHE A 60 -14.30 9.09 2.48
N MET A 61 -14.15 8.36 1.38
CA MET A 61 -14.66 8.79 0.08
C MET A 61 -16.19 8.70 -0.03
N SER A 62 -16.82 7.75 0.67
CA SER A 62 -18.28 7.60 0.67
C SER A 62 -19.03 8.83 1.18
N GLN A 63 -18.36 9.71 1.93
CA GLN A 63 -18.95 10.95 2.43
C GLN A 63 -19.21 11.99 1.33
N GLN A 64 -18.56 11.88 0.18
CA GLN A 64 -18.65 12.85 -0.92
C GLN A 64 -18.98 12.19 -2.27
N ALA A 65 -18.52 10.96 -2.48
CA ALA A 65 -18.77 10.20 -3.69
C ALA A 65 -20.25 9.81 -3.82
N LYS A 66 -20.73 9.69 -5.03
CA LYS A 66 -22.06 9.14 -5.33
C LYS A 66 -22.11 7.66 -4.93
N SER A 67 -21.12 6.87 -5.33
CA SER A 67 -20.92 5.48 -4.92
C SER A 67 -19.44 5.14 -4.77
N VAL A 68 -19.15 4.14 -3.92
CA VAL A 68 -17.81 3.59 -3.75
C VAL A 68 -17.88 2.08 -3.94
N THR A 69 -17.08 1.55 -4.85
CA THR A 69 -16.96 0.09 -5.05
C THR A 69 -15.57 -0.38 -4.64
N LEU A 70 -15.49 -1.24 -3.61
CA LEU A 70 -14.26 -1.93 -3.23
C LEU A 70 -14.08 -3.17 -4.12
N LEU A 71 -12.93 -3.24 -4.81
CA LEU A 71 -12.51 -4.39 -5.60
C LEU A 71 -11.49 -5.19 -4.80
N VAL A 72 -11.86 -6.41 -4.44
CA VAL A 72 -11.09 -7.29 -3.54
C VAL A 72 -10.74 -8.57 -4.29
N ARG A 73 -9.43 -8.83 -4.46
CA ARG A 73 -8.94 -10.03 -5.14
C ARG A 73 -9.33 -11.31 -4.41
N GLY A 74 -9.32 -11.28 -3.10
CA GLY A 74 -9.69 -12.43 -2.25
C GLY A 74 -11.18 -12.66 -2.15
N PRO A 75 -11.60 -13.78 -1.55
CA PRO A 75 -13.00 -14.16 -1.41
C PRO A 75 -13.73 -13.38 -0.32
N SER A 76 -13.04 -12.68 0.57
CA SER A 76 -13.65 -11.90 1.65
C SER A 76 -12.72 -10.78 2.14
N LEU A 77 -13.27 -9.84 2.93
CA LEU A 77 -12.51 -8.79 3.62
C LEU A 77 -11.86 -9.27 4.93
N GLU A 78 -12.40 -10.32 5.54
CA GLU A 78 -12.06 -10.80 6.88
C GLU A 78 -10.60 -11.20 7.03
N ALA A 79 -9.96 -11.64 5.94
CA ALA A 79 -8.56 -12.07 5.94
C ALA A 79 -7.57 -10.94 6.24
N SER A 80 -7.94 -9.66 5.97
CA SER A 80 -6.99 -8.53 5.99
C SER A 80 -7.57 -7.22 6.51
N MET A 81 -8.87 -7.18 6.82
CA MET A 81 -9.56 -5.99 7.33
C MET A 81 -10.13 -6.26 8.72
N SER A 82 -10.05 -5.28 9.61
CA SER A 82 -10.62 -5.38 10.95
C SER A 82 -12.15 -5.49 10.90
N TYR A 83 -12.72 -6.33 11.78
CA TYR A 83 -14.15 -6.56 11.86
C TYR A 83 -14.97 -5.27 12.02
N TYR A 84 -14.48 -4.35 12.85
CA TYR A 84 -15.12 -3.05 13.06
C TYR A 84 -15.29 -2.27 11.73
N LEU A 85 -14.26 -2.28 10.89
CA LEU A 85 -14.28 -1.56 9.62
C LEU A 85 -15.18 -2.26 8.59
N ILE A 86 -15.21 -3.60 8.57
CA ILE A 86 -16.13 -4.37 7.75
C ILE A 86 -17.57 -4.00 8.07
N GLN A 87 -17.93 -3.99 9.37
CA GLN A 87 -19.26 -3.58 9.80
C GLN A 87 -19.63 -2.15 9.37
N GLN A 88 -18.69 -1.21 9.43
CA GLN A 88 -18.94 0.15 8.96
C GLN A 88 -19.23 0.19 7.46
N ILE A 89 -18.45 -0.55 6.67
CA ILE A 89 -18.62 -0.65 5.21
C ILE A 89 -19.99 -1.25 4.88
N GLU A 90 -20.37 -2.35 5.51
CA GLU A 90 -21.66 -3.01 5.31
C GLU A 90 -22.87 -2.14 5.66
N ASN A 91 -22.72 -1.26 6.67
CA ASN A 91 -23.77 -0.34 7.11
C ASN A 91 -23.76 0.99 6.32
N THR A 92 -22.87 1.18 5.33
CA THR A 92 -22.79 2.40 4.53
C THR A 92 -23.45 2.19 3.17
N PRO A 93 -24.63 2.79 2.91
CA PRO A 93 -25.50 2.41 1.78
C PRO A 93 -24.87 2.62 0.39
N ASN A 94 -23.95 3.57 0.25
CA ASN A 94 -23.28 3.87 -1.01
C ASN A 94 -21.91 3.20 -1.16
N ILE A 95 -21.58 2.23 -0.29
CA ILE A 95 -20.41 1.37 -0.47
C ILE A 95 -20.86 -0.02 -0.89
N SER A 96 -20.23 -0.56 -1.93
CA SER A 96 -20.38 -1.94 -2.37
C SER A 96 -19.02 -2.65 -2.36
N VAL A 97 -19.04 -3.96 -2.09
CA VAL A 97 -17.84 -4.80 -2.10
C VAL A 97 -17.97 -5.87 -3.18
N ARG A 98 -16.99 -5.94 -4.06
CA ARG A 98 -16.87 -6.98 -5.08
C ARG A 98 -15.63 -7.83 -4.76
N THR A 99 -15.87 -8.98 -4.19
CA THR A 99 -14.84 -9.99 -3.89
C THR A 99 -14.46 -10.78 -5.13
N CYS A 100 -13.34 -11.49 -5.09
CA CYS A 100 -12.80 -12.27 -6.21
C CYS A 100 -12.71 -11.47 -7.51
N THR A 101 -12.49 -10.14 -7.42
CA THR A 101 -12.53 -9.24 -8.58
C THR A 101 -11.22 -8.48 -8.69
N GLU A 102 -10.65 -8.45 -9.90
CA GLU A 102 -9.43 -7.72 -10.22
C GLU A 102 -9.63 -6.76 -11.39
N VAL A 103 -8.88 -5.67 -11.39
CA VAL A 103 -8.76 -4.77 -12.55
C VAL A 103 -7.69 -5.36 -13.47
N VAL A 104 -8.06 -5.65 -14.71
CA VAL A 104 -7.15 -6.24 -15.71
C VAL A 104 -6.74 -5.26 -16.79
N ASP A 105 -7.52 -4.18 -16.99
CA ASP A 105 -7.17 -3.13 -17.94
C ASP A 105 -7.92 -1.84 -17.59
N THR A 106 -7.45 -0.72 -18.17
CA THR A 106 -8.06 0.60 -18.05
C THR A 106 -8.30 1.19 -19.43
N CYS A 107 -9.34 1.97 -19.59
CA CYS A 107 -9.57 2.74 -20.80
C CYS A 107 -9.85 4.20 -20.48
N GLY A 108 -9.52 5.08 -21.42
CA GLY A 108 -9.71 6.51 -21.25
C GLY A 108 -9.71 7.26 -22.57
N GLU A 109 -10.10 8.52 -22.49
CA GLU A 109 -10.13 9.47 -23.59
C GLU A 109 -9.41 10.75 -23.16
N ASP A 110 -8.71 11.40 -24.09
CA ASP A 110 -7.98 12.65 -23.86
C ASP A 110 -7.05 12.65 -22.61
N GLY A 111 -6.47 11.48 -22.29
CA GLY A 111 -5.59 11.31 -21.14
C GLY A 111 -6.30 11.16 -19.79
N HIS A 112 -7.63 11.05 -19.77
CA HIS A 112 -8.44 10.83 -18.58
C HIS A 112 -9.04 9.43 -18.55
N LEU A 113 -9.10 8.82 -17.35
CA LEU A 113 -9.73 7.53 -17.14
C LEU A 113 -11.25 7.64 -17.40
N THR A 114 -11.79 6.71 -18.21
CA THR A 114 -13.24 6.62 -18.49
C THR A 114 -13.82 5.25 -18.17
N GLY A 115 -12.98 4.23 -17.94
CA GLY A 115 -13.49 2.91 -17.60
C GLY A 115 -12.42 1.91 -17.17
N LEU A 116 -12.89 0.81 -16.61
CA LEU A 116 -12.09 -0.33 -16.17
C LEU A 116 -12.59 -1.61 -16.81
N TRP A 117 -11.66 -2.51 -17.10
CA TRP A 117 -11.96 -3.90 -17.35
C TRP A 117 -11.73 -4.70 -16.08
N LEU A 118 -12.77 -5.35 -15.60
CA LEU A 118 -12.76 -6.19 -14.42
C LEU A 118 -12.82 -7.66 -14.83
N VAL A 119 -12.21 -8.53 -14.02
CA VAL A 119 -12.32 -9.98 -14.15
C VAL A 119 -12.78 -10.57 -12.83
N ASP A 120 -13.74 -11.49 -12.90
CA ASP A 120 -14.09 -12.35 -11.77
C ASP A 120 -13.14 -13.55 -11.75
N ASN A 121 -12.37 -13.69 -10.65
CA ASN A 121 -11.36 -14.74 -10.52
C ASN A 121 -11.94 -16.16 -10.35
N ASN A 122 -13.24 -16.29 -10.03
CA ASN A 122 -13.90 -17.58 -9.92
C ASN A 122 -14.36 -18.09 -11.28
N THR A 123 -14.88 -17.20 -12.11
CA THR A 123 -15.51 -17.58 -13.40
C THR A 123 -14.61 -17.27 -14.59
N GLY A 124 -13.67 -16.34 -14.44
CA GLY A 124 -12.89 -15.79 -15.55
C GLY A 124 -13.67 -14.83 -16.45
N GLU A 125 -14.91 -14.51 -16.11
CA GLU A 125 -15.72 -13.55 -16.85
C GLU A 125 -15.13 -12.16 -16.75
N ARG A 126 -15.17 -11.43 -17.88
CA ARG A 126 -14.70 -10.07 -17.98
C ARG A 126 -15.84 -9.12 -18.26
N GLU A 127 -15.86 -7.98 -17.61
CA GLU A 127 -16.79 -6.91 -17.86
C GLU A 127 -16.10 -5.56 -17.94
N LYS A 128 -16.66 -4.66 -18.70
CA LYS A 128 -16.26 -3.25 -18.71
C LYS A 128 -17.24 -2.45 -17.86
N VAL A 129 -16.69 -1.63 -16.96
CA VAL A 129 -17.45 -0.69 -16.12
C VAL A 129 -16.99 0.74 -16.39
N ASP A 130 -17.92 1.68 -16.37
CA ASP A 130 -17.58 3.09 -16.44
C ASP A 130 -16.93 3.51 -15.12
N CYS A 131 -15.80 4.22 -15.21
CA CYS A 131 -15.04 4.65 -14.06
C CYS A 131 -14.21 5.88 -14.40
N SER A 132 -14.41 6.97 -13.69
CA SER A 132 -13.59 8.18 -13.78
C SER A 132 -12.56 8.29 -12.65
N ARG A 133 -12.70 7.48 -11.59
CA ARG A 133 -11.87 7.54 -10.37
C ARG A 133 -11.53 6.15 -9.84
N LEU A 134 -10.25 5.79 -9.94
CA LEU A 134 -9.68 4.55 -9.41
C LEU A 134 -8.64 4.87 -8.36
N CYS A 135 -8.82 4.37 -7.13
CA CYS A 135 -7.86 4.52 -6.03
C CYS A 135 -7.23 3.17 -5.70
N CYS A 136 -5.90 3.11 -5.70
CA CYS A 136 -5.13 1.88 -5.49
C CYS A 136 -4.57 1.81 -4.07
N PHE A 137 -4.95 0.74 -3.33
CA PHE A 137 -4.49 0.40 -1.97
C PHE A 137 -3.96 -1.03 -1.92
N ILE A 138 -3.08 -1.36 -2.84
CA ILE A 138 -2.57 -2.72 -3.08
C ILE A 138 -1.33 -3.09 -2.25
N GLY A 139 -1.01 -2.28 -1.24
CA GLY A 139 0.19 -2.43 -0.43
C GLY A 139 1.38 -1.66 -0.99
N ALA A 140 2.54 -1.92 -0.43
CA ALA A 140 3.77 -1.23 -0.75
C ALA A 140 4.92 -2.23 -0.89
N THR A 141 5.76 -2.02 -1.88
CA THR A 141 7.00 -2.80 -2.08
C THR A 141 8.21 -1.93 -1.78
N PRO A 142 9.10 -2.34 -0.86
CA PRO A 142 10.29 -1.57 -0.56
C PRO A 142 11.30 -1.66 -1.71
N ARG A 143 11.88 -0.52 -2.10
CA ARG A 143 12.96 -0.49 -3.10
C ARG A 143 14.31 -0.58 -2.40
N THR A 144 14.69 -1.79 -1.98
CA THR A 144 15.89 -2.09 -1.19
C THR A 144 16.91 -2.97 -1.93
N GLN A 145 16.71 -3.24 -3.22
CA GLN A 145 17.59 -4.07 -4.04
C GLN A 145 19.04 -3.57 -4.04
N TRP A 146 19.23 -2.25 -4.00
CA TRP A 146 20.55 -1.62 -3.93
C TRP A 146 21.32 -1.93 -2.64
N LEU A 147 20.66 -2.49 -1.61
CA LEU A 147 21.26 -2.90 -0.34
C LEU A 147 21.73 -4.37 -0.33
N GLU A 148 21.57 -5.11 -1.42
CA GLU A 148 21.89 -6.56 -1.47
C GLU A 148 23.30 -6.89 -1.01
N ASN A 149 24.27 -6.02 -1.35
CA ASN A 149 25.69 -6.21 -0.99
C ASN A 149 26.10 -5.44 0.29
N ALA A 150 25.16 -4.80 0.97
CA ALA A 150 25.45 -3.99 2.16
C ALA A 150 25.39 -4.79 3.47
N GLY A 151 25.05 -6.07 3.43
CA GLY A 151 24.91 -6.92 4.63
C GLY A 151 23.72 -6.56 5.52
N ILE A 152 22.78 -5.76 5.01
CA ILE A 152 21.59 -5.33 5.75
C ILE A 152 20.49 -6.39 5.62
N ALA A 153 20.04 -6.91 6.75
CA ALA A 153 18.99 -7.92 6.83
C ALA A 153 17.62 -7.35 6.41
N ARG A 154 16.89 -8.15 5.66
CA ARG A 154 15.55 -7.83 5.16
C ARG A 154 14.61 -9.00 5.41
N ASP A 155 13.31 -8.72 5.50
CA ASP A 155 12.29 -9.76 5.51
C ASP A 155 12.06 -10.35 4.11
N ASP A 156 11.17 -11.34 4.01
CA ASP A 156 10.81 -12.02 2.75
C ASP A 156 10.17 -11.08 1.71
N HIS A 157 9.67 -9.93 2.14
CA HIS A 157 9.08 -8.89 1.29
C HIS A 157 10.08 -7.79 0.90
N GLY A 158 11.31 -7.83 1.45
CA GLY A 158 12.37 -6.87 1.19
C GLY A 158 12.37 -5.65 2.13
N PHE A 159 11.52 -5.59 3.15
CA PHE A 159 11.60 -4.53 4.17
C PHE A 159 12.80 -4.76 5.11
N ILE A 160 13.39 -3.67 5.59
CA ILE A 160 14.61 -3.71 6.40
C ILE A 160 14.24 -4.07 7.85
N LEU A 161 14.88 -5.12 8.36
CA LEU A 161 14.77 -5.54 9.76
C LEU A 161 15.59 -4.63 10.69
N THR A 162 15.05 -4.31 11.87
CA THR A 162 15.70 -3.41 12.83
C THR A 162 15.49 -3.84 14.27
N GLY A 163 16.42 -3.49 15.13
CA GLY A 163 16.29 -3.63 16.59
C GLY A 163 15.80 -5.00 17.02
N PRO A 164 14.62 -5.09 17.66
CA PRO A 164 14.08 -6.36 18.15
C PRO A 164 13.83 -7.43 17.08
N ASP A 165 13.59 -7.03 15.82
CA ASP A 165 13.30 -7.94 14.72
C ASP A 165 14.55 -8.70 14.23
N LEU A 166 15.73 -8.31 14.72
CA LEU A 166 17.00 -8.94 14.40
C LEU A 166 17.34 -10.14 15.30
N LYS A 167 16.49 -10.56 16.21
CA LYS A 167 16.76 -11.61 17.20
C LYS A 167 17.23 -12.93 16.60
N ASP A 168 16.70 -13.27 15.44
CA ASP A 168 16.98 -14.52 14.74
C ASP A 168 17.93 -14.34 13.55
N VAL A 169 18.50 -13.14 13.39
CA VAL A 169 19.39 -12.80 12.27
C VAL A 169 20.83 -13.03 12.69
N CYS A 170 21.52 -13.95 12.02
CA CYS A 170 22.96 -14.17 12.20
C CYS A 170 23.76 -12.94 11.76
N GLY A 171 24.71 -12.50 12.60
CA GLY A 171 25.68 -11.48 12.21
C GLY A 171 25.83 -10.28 13.14
N TRP A 172 24.97 -10.14 14.15
CA TRP A 172 25.20 -9.11 15.17
C TRP A 172 26.42 -9.46 16.03
N ASN A 173 27.44 -8.61 16.03
CA ASN A 173 28.75 -8.89 16.60
C ASN A 173 29.16 -7.96 17.77
N LEU A 174 28.20 -7.17 18.28
CA LEU A 174 28.44 -6.32 19.44
C LEU A 174 27.84 -6.93 20.72
N ASP A 175 28.46 -6.66 21.86
CA ASP A 175 27.98 -7.14 23.17
C ASP A 175 26.65 -6.50 23.60
N ARG A 176 26.33 -5.31 23.07
CA ARG A 176 25.02 -4.67 23.26
C ARG A 176 23.97 -5.15 22.26
N PRO A 177 22.68 -5.13 22.61
CA PRO A 177 21.63 -5.33 21.62
C PRO A 177 21.58 -4.17 20.59
N PRO A 178 21.04 -4.40 19.39
CA PRO A 178 20.81 -3.33 18.43
C PRO A 178 19.82 -2.30 18.99
N HIS A 179 20.05 -1.02 18.69
CA HIS A 179 19.07 0.02 18.99
C HIS A 179 17.78 -0.17 18.19
N HIS A 180 16.66 0.39 18.64
CA HIS A 180 15.33 0.17 18.06
C HIS A 180 15.25 0.34 16.54
N LEU A 181 15.91 1.32 15.96
CA LEU A 181 15.95 1.59 14.51
C LEU A 181 17.26 1.17 13.85
N GLU A 182 18.16 0.50 14.57
CA GLU A 182 19.45 0.04 14.05
C GLU A 182 19.26 -1.23 13.24
N THR A 183 19.89 -1.29 12.07
CA THR A 183 19.87 -2.45 11.18
C THR A 183 20.82 -3.55 11.67
N SER A 184 20.92 -4.66 10.93
CA SER A 184 21.93 -5.71 11.20
C SER A 184 23.38 -5.24 11.06
N VAL A 185 23.62 -4.06 10.50
CA VAL A 185 24.94 -3.42 10.42
C VAL A 185 25.02 -2.33 11.47
N PRO A 186 25.91 -2.47 12.47
CA PRO A 186 26.08 -1.49 13.55
C PRO A 186 26.31 -0.07 13.03
N GLY A 187 25.62 0.91 13.63
CA GLY A 187 25.71 2.31 13.24
C GLY A 187 24.90 2.70 12.01
N VAL A 188 24.23 1.76 11.36
CA VAL A 188 23.32 2.02 10.25
C VAL A 188 21.87 1.98 10.75
N PHE A 189 21.17 3.09 10.59
CA PHE A 189 19.79 3.26 11.06
C PHE A 189 18.84 3.41 9.88
N VAL A 190 17.60 2.93 10.07
CA VAL A 190 16.54 3.05 9.10
C VAL A 190 15.25 3.51 9.77
N ALA A 191 14.49 4.36 9.09
CA ALA A 191 13.23 4.92 9.58
C ALA A 191 12.19 4.99 8.47
N GLY A 192 10.91 4.97 8.85
CA GLY A 192 9.78 5.12 7.96
C GLY A 192 9.37 3.83 7.26
N ASP A 193 8.63 3.99 6.16
CA ASP A 193 7.87 2.94 5.49
C ASP A 193 8.70 1.78 4.94
N VAL A 194 10.00 1.98 4.73
CA VAL A 194 10.94 0.97 4.25
C VAL A 194 11.36 -0.03 5.36
N ARG A 195 11.10 0.30 6.62
CA ARG A 195 11.36 -0.57 7.76
C ARG A 195 10.27 -1.64 7.88
N ALA A 196 10.66 -2.87 8.18
CA ALA A 196 9.74 -3.92 8.58
C ALA A 196 8.92 -3.47 9.81
N GLU A 197 7.70 -3.95 9.93
CA GLU A 197 6.76 -3.64 11.04
C GLU A 197 6.50 -2.13 11.25
N SER A 198 6.88 -1.26 10.30
CA SER A 198 6.51 0.15 10.40
C SER A 198 5.00 0.35 10.17
N ALA A 199 4.42 1.33 10.83
CA ALA A 199 2.99 1.63 10.71
C ALA A 199 2.58 2.19 9.33
N LYS A 200 3.55 2.46 8.45
CA LYS A 200 3.36 3.04 7.09
C LYS A 200 2.42 4.26 7.10
N ARG A 201 2.72 5.18 8.02
CA ARG A 201 2.01 6.44 8.24
C ARG A 201 3.01 7.59 8.26
N VAL A 202 2.65 8.74 7.69
CA VAL A 202 3.49 9.93 7.70
C VAL A 202 3.92 10.32 9.12
N ALA A 203 2.98 10.31 10.08
CA ALA A 203 3.30 10.62 11.48
C ALA A 203 4.31 9.64 12.09
N ALA A 204 4.19 8.33 11.79
CA ALA A 204 5.15 7.32 12.24
C ALA A 204 6.52 7.55 11.61
N ALA A 205 6.58 7.79 10.31
CA ALA A 205 7.83 8.05 9.59
C ALA A 205 8.57 9.28 10.12
N VAL A 206 7.84 10.37 10.43
CA VAL A 206 8.40 11.58 11.04
C VAL A 206 8.90 11.30 12.46
N GLY A 207 8.14 10.57 13.27
CA GLY A 207 8.52 10.18 14.63
C GLY A 207 9.76 9.28 14.65
N GLU A 208 9.79 8.26 13.78
CA GLU A 208 10.96 7.39 13.62
C GLU A 208 12.18 8.16 13.11
N GLY A 209 12.01 9.11 12.17
CA GLY A 209 13.09 9.97 11.71
C GLY A 209 13.72 10.80 12.83
N SER A 210 12.88 11.39 13.68
CA SER A 210 13.34 12.10 14.87
C SER A 210 14.07 11.20 15.86
N MET A 211 13.54 10.00 16.11
CA MET A 211 14.15 8.99 16.97
C MET A 211 15.50 8.52 16.39
N ALA A 212 15.60 8.32 15.08
CA ALA A 212 16.83 7.90 14.43
C ALA A 212 17.99 8.89 14.70
N VAL A 213 17.72 10.21 14.62
CA VAL A 213 18.73 11.23 14.95
C VAL A 213 19.25 11.08 16.39
N MET A 214 18.34 10.88 17.34
CA MET A 214 18.71 10.66 18.75
C MET A 214 19.56 9.39 18.93
N LEU A 215 19.16 8.29 18.26
CA LEU A 215 19.87 7.02 18.34
C LEU A 215 21.25 7.07 17.66
N VAL A 216 21.42 7.82 16.57
CA VAL A 216 22.74 8.08 15.95
C VAL A 216 23.66 8.81 16.94
N HIS A 217 23.17 9.86 17.60
CA HIS A 217 23.97 10.55 18.63
C HIS A 217 24.35 9.64 19.78
N ARG A 218 23.45 8.77 20.22
CA ARG A 218 23.75 7.78 21.26
C ARG A 218 24.81 6.78 20.79
N TYR A 219 24.69 6.24 19.60
CA TYR A 219 25.69 5.34 19.02
C TYR A 219 27.07 5.97 18.97
N LEU A 220 27.18 7.23 18.48
CA LEU A 220 28.44 7.96 18.41
C LEU A 220 29.06 8.28 19.78
N ALA A 221 28.25 8.28 20.83
CA ALA A 221 28.77 8.48 22.20
C ALA A 221 29.24 7.15 22.86
N GLU A 222 28.83 6.01 22.33
CA GLU A 222 29.19 4.67 22.80
C GLU A 222 30.44 4.09 22.06
N THR A 223 30.80 4.69 20.92
CA THR A 223 31.98 4.33 20.10
C THR A 223 33.16 5.28 20.33
#